data_bd6e885cdebfadf31901d8b2d251bca0
#
_entry.id   bd6e885cdebfadf31901d8b2d251bca0
#
_cell.length_a   1.000
_cell.length_b   1.000
_cell.length_c   1.000
_cell.angle_alpha   90.00
_cell.angle_beta   90.00
_cell.angle_gamma   90.00
#
_symmetry.space_group_name_H-M   'P 1'
#
loop_
_entity.id
_entity.type
_entity.pdbx_description
1 polymer ?
#
loop_
_entity_poly.entity_id
_entity_poly.type
_entity_poly.pdbx_seq_one_letter_code
_entity_poly.pdbx_strand_id
1 'polypeptide(L)'
;MSTPLILRDDVPNCMKIHPSAIVHPDAQLADDVEVQAFSIIGPLVKIGAGTVVGPHCVIEGDTVIGERARFFSGAQIGILSQDLKHDQRLPGRTIIGNDSTFREFVTLTSSTMESEADYERATTIGDDCLLMSYVHVGHDCHVGNTVILASYVGLSGHVTVGNNVNMGGMTGVHQDVQVGGFSFLSGHSRVVKDPAPYMVVEGNPCRCHGPNSIGLERNGFDKAARKRIKEMYKIVYRSSLNTTQALDEIERSVDESEERDHFVGFVRQSVRGIIQ
;
A
#
# COMPACT_ATOMS: atom_id res chain seq x y z
N MET A 1 37.62 4.55 9.89
CA MET A 1 36.92 3.95 11.03
C MET A 1 35.65 4.77 11.25
N SER A 2 34.53 4.30 10.74
CA SER A 2 33.22 4.96 10.92
C SER A 2 32.59 4.42 12.20
N THR A 3 32.35 5.32 13.15
CA THR A 3 31.62 5.00 14.37
C THR A 3 30.19 4.66 13.97
N PRO A 4 29.65 3.48 14.31
CA PRO A 4 28.26 3.19 14.07
C PRO A 4 27.39 4.09 14.94
N LEU A 5 26.32 4.63 14.35
CA LEU A 5 25.25 5.28 15.11
C LEU A 5 24.65 4.23 16.03
N ILE A 6 25.04 4.26 17.30
CA ILE A 6 24.49 3.40 18.35
C ILE A 6 23.07 3.89 18.63
N LEU A 7 22.08 3.12 18.22
CA LEU A 7 20.73 3.24 18.79
C LEU A 7 20.86 2.84 20.27
N ARG A 8 20.65 3.80 21.17
CA ARG A 8 20.67 3.53 22.61
C ARG A 8 19.34 2.89 23.00
N ASP A 9 19.40 1.63 23.41
CA ASP A 9 18.24 0.83 23.85
C ASP A 9 17.83 1.09 25.33
N ASP A 10 18.36 2.13 25.98
CA ASP A 10 18.12 2.38 27.42
C ASP A 10 17.59 3.80 27.68
N VAL A 11 16.32 4.07 27.31
CA VAL A 11 15.63 5.29 27.77
C VAL A 11 14.24 4.90 28.28
N PRO A 12 13.80 5.41 29.47
CA PRO A 12 12.51 5.07 30.05
C PRO A 12 11.36 5.34 29.06
N ASN A 13 10.33 4.50 29.15
CA ASN A 13 9.11 4.52 28.34
C ASN A 13 8.32 5.83 28.58
N CYS A 14 8.76 6.94 28.00
CA CYS A 14 8.08 8.24 28.06
C CYS A 14 8.13 8.90 26.69
N MET A 15 7.08 9.60 26.33
CA MET A 15 6.94 10.38 25.10
C MET A 15 8.19 11.26 24.88
N LYS A 16 8.83 11.11 23.72
CA LYS A 16 10.06 11.84 23.38
C LYS A 16 9.77 12.84 22.28
N ILE A 17 9.28 14.01 22.64
CA ILE A 17 9.05 15.10 21.68
C ILE A 17 10.27 16.02 21.66
N HIS A 18 10.91 16.13 20.49
CA HIS A 18 12.03 17.07 20.31
C HIS A 18 11.54 18.53 20.49
N PRO A 19 12.30 19.41 21.19
CA PRO A 19 11.86 20.78 21.47
C PRO A 19 11.55 21.64 20.23
N SER A 20 12.07 21.30 19.08
CA SER A 20 11.76 21.97 17.79
C SER A 20 10.61 21.33 17.01
N ALA A 21 10.03 20.25 17.49
CA ALA A 21 8.82 19.68 16.88
C ALA A 21 7.59 20.51 17.28
N ILE A 22 6.63 20.60 16.38
CA ILE A 22 5.35 21.28 16.60
C ILE A 22 4.27 20.20 16.69
N VAL A 23 3.80 19.91 17.89
CA VAL A 23 2.69 18.98 18.13
C VAL A 23 1.49 19.77 18.58
N HIS A 24 0.37 19.67 17.85
CA HIS A 24 -0.86 20.37 18.22
C HIS A 24 -1.39 19.82 19.56
N PRO A 25 -1.90 20.67 20.47
CA PRO A 25 -2.39 20.23 21.79
C PRO A 25 -3.51 19.20 21.74
N ASP A 26 -4.33 19.19 20.68
CA ASP A 26 -5.43 18.26 20.50
C ASP A 26 -4.99 16.92 19.86
N ALA A 27 -3.74 16.80 19.39
CA ALA A 27 -3.20 15.55 18.88
C ALA A 27 -3.14 14.48 20.00
N GLN A 28 -3.49 13.24 19.65
CA GLN A 28 -3.51 12.13 20.60
C GLN A 28 -2.35 11.17 20.31
N LEU A 29 -1.32 11.21 21.12
CA LEU A 29 -0.14 10.37 21.01
C LEU A 29 -0.06 9.42 22.22
N ALA A 30 0.29 8.16 21.97
CA ALA A 30 0.60 7.23 23.06
C ALA A 30 1.88 7.66 23.81
N ASP A 31 2.04 7.21 25.06
CA ASP A 31 3.06 7.70 25.98
C ASP A 31 4.51 7.46 25.53
N ASP A 32 4.75 6.51 24.64
CA ASP A 32 6.07 6.11 24.16
C ASP A 32 6.37 6.54 22.72
N VAL A 33 5.52 7.39 22.13
CA VAL A 33 5.75 7.95 20.80
C VAL A 33 6.96 8.87 20.80
N GLU A 34 7.82 8.72 19.78
CA GLU A 34 8.95 9.62 19.54
C GLU A 34 8.63 10.55 18.36
N VAL A 35 8.79 11.88 18.57
CA VAL A 35 8.67 12.89 17.50
C VAL A 35 9.98 13.67 17.42
N GLN A 36 10.69 13.52 16.31
CA GLN A 36 12.00 14.10 16.10
C GLN A 36 11.93 15.56 15.58
N ALA A 37 13.12 16.16 15.44
CA ALA A 37 13.28 17.59 15.17
C ALA A 37 12.50 18.10 13.94
N PHE A 38 11.88 19.28 14.07
CA PHE A 38 11.19 20.01 13.00
C PHE A 38 10.00 19.29 12.38
N SER A 39 9.45 18.27 13.04
CA SER A 39 8.24 17.59 12.58
C SER A 39 7.00 18.30 13.06
N ILE A 40 5.92 18.22 12.28
CA ILE A 40 4.64 18.88 12.55
C ILE A 40 3.57 17.81 12.65
N ILE A 41 2.79 17.83 13.76
CA ILE A 41 1.66 16.94 14.01
C ILE A 41 0.39 17.78 14.16
N GLY A 42 -0.59 17.53 13.29
CA GLY A 42 -1.85 18.27 13.25
C GLY A 42 -2.86 17.89 14.36
N PRO A 43 -3.95 18.66 14.49
CA PRO A 43 -4.89 18.56 15.63
C PRO A 43 -5.73 17.27 15.65
N LEU A 44 -6.01 16.66 14.52
CA LEU A 44 -6.86 15.46 14.43
C LEU A 44 -6.07 14.16 14.37
N VAL A 45 -4.73 14.24 14.54
CA VAL A 45 -3.83 13.10 14.39
C VAL A 45 -3.86 12.24 15.66
N LYS A 46 -3.93 10.91 15.45
CA LYS A 46 -3.82 9.89 16.51
C LYS A 46 -2.68 8.95 16.20
N ILE A 47 -1.75 8.72 17.13
CA ILE A 47 -0.56 7.89 16.93
C ILE A 47 -0.47 6.82 18.01
N GLY A 48 -0.43 5.55 17.60
CA GLY A 48 -0.30 4.38 18.45
C GLY A 48 1.11 4.19 19.04
N ALA A 49 1.19 3.30 20.02
CA ALA A 49 2.39 3.02 20.82
C ALA A 49 3.60 2.58 19.98
N GLY A 50 4.80 2.93 20.44
CA GLY A 50 6.07 2.53 19.82
C GLY A 50 6.35 3.18 18.47
N THR A 51 5.52 4.12 18.03
CA THR A 51 5.70 4.80 16.74
C THR A 51 6.79 5.87 16.81
N VAL A 52 7.61 5.93 15.77
CA VAL A 52 8.71 6.91 15.64
C VAL A 52 8.44 7.80 14.43
N VAL A 53 8.27 9.09 14.67
CA VAL A 53 8.18 10.13 13.65
C VAL A 53 9.56 10.78 13.50
N GLY A 54 10.23 10.50 12.39
CA GLY A 54 11.55 11.04 12.04
C GLY A 54 11.53 12.57 11.86
N PRO A 55 12.68 13.20 11.56
CA PRO A 55 12.77 14.65 11.46
C PRO A 55 12.10 15.17 10.19
N HIS A 56 11.61 16.42 10.26
CA HIS A 56 10.98 17.12 9.12
C HIS A 56 9.75 16.40 8.53
N CYS A 57 9.08 15.53 9.30
CA CYS A 57 7.83 14.92 8.88
C CYS A 57 6.66 15.87 9.10
N VAL A 58 5.64 15.75 8.24
CA VAL A 58 4.35 16.44 8.39
C VAL A 58 3.26 15.39 8.44
N ILE A 59 2.49 15.36 9.53
CA ILE A 59 1.34 14.46 9.68
C ILE A 59 0.11 15.32 9.98
N GLU A 60 -0.87 15.31 9.09
CA GLU A 60 -2.02 16.20 9.11
C GLU A 60 -3.33 15.45 8.85
N GLY A 61 -4.43 16.18 8.69
CA GLY A 61 -5.76 15.65 8.42
C GLY A 61 -6.29 14.80 9.58
N ASP A 62 -7.44 14.13 9.37
CA ASP A 62 -7.94 13.11 10.29
C ASP A 62 -7.14 11.81 10.07
N THR A 63 -5.95 11.76 10.66
CA THR A 63 -5.00 10.66 10.46
C THR A 63 -4.89 9.80 11.69
N VAL A 64 -5.19 8.50 11.52
CA VAL A 64 -5.03 7.48 12.56
C VAL A 64 -3.89 6.54 12.18
N ILE A 65 -2.89 6.44 13.05
CA ILE A 65 -1.70 5.59 12.87
C ILE A 65 -1.71 4.53 13.96
N GLY A 66 -1.56 3.27 13.58
CA GLY A 66 -1.42 2.14 14.48
C GLY A 66 -0.11 2.17 15.28
N GLU A 67 0.29 1.02 15.79
CA GLU A 67 1.46 0.87 16.63
C GLU A 67 2.74 0.61 15.83
N ARG A 68 3.89 0.98 16.40
CA ARG A 68 5.25 0.67 15.89
C ARG A 68 5.52 1.11 14.45
N ALA A 69 4.76 2.10 13.96
CA ALA A 69 5.02 2.68 12.65
C ALA A 69 6.33 3.52 12.68
N ARG A 70 6.99 3.59 11.54
CA ARG A 70 8.24 4.34 11.38
C ARG A 70 8.16 5.29 10.20
N PHE A 71 8.33 6.58 10.48
CA PHE A 71 8.39 7.61 9.45
C PHE A 71 9.80 8.18 9.36
N PHE A 72 10.38 8.17 8.17
CA PHE A 72 11.69 8.72 7.90
C PHE A 72 11.60 10.17 7.43
N SER A 73 12.76 10.84 7.39
CA SER A 73 12.84 12.28 7.14
C SER A 73 12.02 12.75 5.94
N GLY A 74 11.23 13.78 6.14
CA GLY A 74 10.46 14.44 5.09
C GLY A 74 9.19 13.70 4.63
N ALA A 75 8.78 12.63 5.31
CA ALA A 75 7.51 11.97 5.01
C ALA A 75 6.33 12.91 5.28
N GLN A 76 5.36 12.95 4.37
CA GLN A 76 4.16 13.78 4.45
C GLN A 76 2.92 12.88 4.40
N ILE A 77 2.19 12.85 5.51
CA ILE A 77 1.12 11.86 5.75
C ILE A 77 -0.19 12.58 6.03
N GLY A 78 -1.26 12.13 5.38
CA GLY A 78 -2.59 12.68 5.58
C GLY A 78 -2.77 14.09 5.00
N ILE A 79 -1.87 14.50 4.11
CA ILE A 79 -1.97 15.79 3.42
C ILE A 79 -3.22 15.84 2.54
N LEU A 80 -3.71 17.05 2.30
CA LEU A 80 -4.94 17.26 1.53
C LEU A 80 -4.91 16.55 0.17
N SER A 81 -6.05 15.97 -0.21
CA SER A 81 -6.24 15.38 -1.52
C SER A 81 -5.89 16.37 -2.63
N GLN A 82 -5.22 15.88 -3.67
CA GLN A 82 -4.90 16.65 -4.87
C GLN A 82 -6.02 16.62 -5.92
N ASP A 83 -7.14 15.94 -5.65
CA ASP A 83 -8.32 15.96 -6.51
C ASP A 83 -8.99 17.34 -6.45
N LEU A 84 -9.28 17.90 -7.61
CA LEU A 84 -9.96 19.20 -7.72
C LEU A 84 -11.38 19.20 -7.16
N LYS A 85 -11.99 18.03 -6.96
CA LYS A 85 -13.31 17.89 -6.32
C LYS A 85 -13.26 17.96 -4.80
N HIS A 86 -12.06 17.81 -4.21
CA HIS A 86 -11.91 17.83 -2.76
C HIS A 86 -12.28 19.21 -2.20
N ASP A 87 -13.17 19.25 -1.22
CA ASP A 87 -13.41 20.47 -0.45
C ASP A 87 -12.25 20.69 0.55
N GLN A 88 -11.38 21.63 0.23
CA GLN A 88 -10.17 21.92 1.02
C GLN A 88 -10.45 22.38 2.46
N ARG A 89 -11.70 22.66 2.82
CA ARG A 89 -12.11 22.96 4.21
C ARG A 89 -12.29 21.68 5.05
N LEU A 90 -12.41 20.53 4.39
CA LEU A 90 -12.58 19.23 5.03
C LEU A 90 -11.22 18.52 5.16
N PRO A 91 -10.92 17.87 6.29
CA PRO A 91 -9.57 17.35 6.55
C PRO A 91 -9.19 16.14 5.69
N GLY A 92 -10.16 15.43 5.12
CA GLY A 92 -9.94 14.10 4.56
C GLY A 92 -9.45 13.10 5.60
N ARG A 93 -9.54 11.82 5.33
CA ARG A 93 -9.20 10.78 6.30
C ARG A 93 -8.10 9.85 5.82
N THR A 94 -7.20 9.48 6.74
CA THR A 94 -6.09 8.54 6.51
C THR A 94 -6.01 7.54 7.65
N ILE A 95 -5.89 6.25 7.33
CA ILE A 95 -5.75 5.18 8.33
C ILE A 95 -4.53 4.34 7.98
N ILE A 96 -3.62 4.17 8.93
CA ILE A 96 -2.40 3.37 8.79
C ILE A 96 -2.41 2.29 9.86
N GLY A 97 -2.16 1.05 9.47
CA GLY A 97 -2.04 -0.11 10.35
C GLY A 97 -0.74 -0.10 11.17
N ASN A 98 -0.40 -1.26 11.71
CA ASN A 98 0.75 -1.43 12.60
C ASN A 98 2.03 -1.77 11.82
N ASP A 99 3.20 -1.60 12.45
CA ASP A 99 4.50 -2.10 11.99
C ASP A 99 4.95 -1.61 10.60
N SER A 100 4.28 -0.60 10.04
CA SER A 100 4.55 -0.10 8.70
C SER A 100 5.66 0.95 8.68
N THR A 101 6.47 0.93 7.63
CA THR A 101 7.64 1.81 7.46
C THR A 101 7.48 2.72 6.25
N PHE A 102 7.61 4.02 6.46
CA PHE A 102 7.53 5.08 5.45
C PHE A 102 8.90 5.74 5.34
N ARG A 103 9.59 5.49 4.24
CA ARG A 103 10.94 6.01 4.00
C ARG A 103 10.89 7.50 3.60
N GLU A 104 12.06 8.05 3.31
CA GLU A 104 12.27 9.46 3.08
C GLU A 104 11.36 10.00 1.96
N PHE A 105 10.71 11.13 2.23
CA PHE A 105 9.89 11.87 1.25
C PHE A 105 8.70 11.06 0.68
N VAL A 106 8.22 10.06 1.40
CA VAL A 106 6.92 9.43 1.07
C VAL A 106 5.82 10.46 1.20
N THR A 107 4.88 10.47 0.27
CA THR A 107 3.68 11.31 0.33
C THR A 107 2.44 10.44 0.31
N LEU A 108 1.56 10.63 1.28
CA LEU A 108 0.28 9.93 1.42
C LEU A 108 -0.83 10.95 1.56
N THR A 109 -1.69 11.05 0.54
CA THR A 109 -2.80 11.99 0.56
C THR A 109 -4.01 11.38 1.26
N SER A 110 -4.75 12.20 1.97
CA SER A 110 -6.02 11.81 2.59
C SER A 110 -7.10 11.50 1.54
N SER A 111 -8.22 10.91 1.98
CA SER A 111 -9.37 10.70 1.10
C SER A 111 -9.93 12.01 0.57
N THR A 112 -10.56 11.95 -0.59
CA THR A 112 -11.34 13.06 -1.15
C THR A 112 -12.68 13.16 -0.44
N MET A 113 -13.03 14.37 0.01
CA MET A 113 -14.33 14.70 0.58
C MET A 113 -14.94 15.84 -0.21
N GLU A 114 -16.14 15.62 -0.75
CA GLU A 114 -16.95 16.67 -1.39
C GLU A 114 -17.92 17.28 -0.38
N SER A 115 -18.23 16.54 0.69
CA SER A 115 -19.10 16.95 1.80
C SER A 115 -18.79 16.15 3.07
N GLU A 116 -19.37 16.53 4.21
CA GLU A 116 -19.27 15.76 5.46
C GLU A 116 -19.85 14.34 5.36
N ALA A 117 -20.72 14.07 4.40
CA ALA A 117 -21.28 12.73 4.17
C ALA A 117 -20.22 11.71 3.71
N ASP A 118 -19.08 12.18 3.20
CA ASP A 118 -17.96 11.33 2.74
C ASP A 118 -16.99 10.93 3.86
N TYR A 119 -17.26 11.28 5.12
CA TYR A 119 -16.36 11.08 6.25
C TYR A 119 -15.93 9.61 6.47
N GLU A 120 -16.74 8.65 6.06
CA GLU A 120 -16.40 7.22 6.17
C GLU A 120 -15.34 6.77 5.15
N ARG A 121 -15.06 7.58 4.12
CA ARG A 121 -14.00 7.29 3.16
C ARG A 121 -12.63 7.55 3.79
N ALA A 122 -11.67 6.71 3.49
CA ALA A 122 -10.30 6.90 3.95
C ALA A 122 -9.29 6.41 2.91
N THR A 123 -8.13 7.04 2.82
CA THR A 123 -6.94 6.43 2.24
C THR A 123 -6.35 5.49 3.28
N THR A 124 -6.11 4.22 2.94
CA THR A 124 -5.69 3.23 3.93
C THR A 124 -4.38 2.53 3.55
N ILE A 125 -3.54 2.28 4.54
CA ILE A 125 -2.35 1.41 4.46
C ILE A 125 -2.50 0.35 5.55
N GLY A 126 -2.34 -0.92 5.18
CA GLY A 126 -2.40 -2.05 6.12
C GLY A 126 -1.19 -2.19 7.02
N ASP A 127 -1.07 -3.36 7.65
CA ASP A 127 0.03 -3.71 8.54
C ASP A 127 1.27 -4.18 7.77
N ASP A 128 2.46 -4.10 8.39
CA ASP A 128 3.73 -4.62 7.88
C ASP A 128 4.12 -4.11 6.48
N CYS A 129 3.74 -2.89 6.13
CA CYS A 129 4.03 -2.32 4.82
C CYS A 129 5.38 -1.60 4.80
N LEU A 130 6.07 -1.67 3.66
CA LEU A 130 7.28 -0.88 3.39
C LEU A 130 7.06 0.03 2.17
N LEU A 131 6.99 1.32 2.41
CA LEU A 131 6.97 2.34 1.37
C LEU A 131 8.36 2.97 1.31
N MET A 132 9.11 2.68 0.24
CA MET A 132 10.47 3.20 0.07
C MET A 132 10.46 4.68 -0.35
N SER A 133 11.64 5.29 -0.41
CA SER A 133 11.79 6.73 -0.63
C SER A 133 11.08 7.22 -1.89
N TYR A 134 10.42 8.38 -1.76
CA TYR A 134 9.66 9.05 -2.83
C TYR A 134 8.44 8.27 -3.36
N VAL A 135 7.93 7.30 -2.63
CA VAL A 135 6.64 6.68 -2.96
C VAL A 135 5.53 7.71 -2.81
N HIS A 136 4.61 7.74 -3.76
CA HIS A 136 3.40 8.53 -3.70
C HIS A 136 2.16 7.63 -3.64
N VAL A 137 1.30 7.86 -2.65
CA VAL A 137 -0.03 7.22 -2.55
C VAL A 137 -1.09 8.29 -2.69
N GLY A 138 -1.85 8.21 -3.79
CA GLY A 138 -2.95 9.10 -4.09
C GLY A 138 -4.14 8.93 -3.14
N HIS A 139 -5.07 9.87 -3.23
CA HIS A 139 -6.30 9.89 -2.45
C HIS A 139 -7.15 8.63 -2.66
N ASP A 140 -7.88 8.23 -1.64
CA ASP A 140 -8.82 7.09 -1.67
C ASP A 140 -8.18 5.75 -2.09
N CYS A 141 -6.87 5.61 -1.95
CA CYS A 141 -6.18 4.34 -2.16
C CYS A 141 -6.37 3.40 -0.97
N HIS A 142 -6.46 2.10 -1.27
CA HIS A 142 -6.51 1.04 -0.25
C HIS A 142 -5.34 0.08 -0.48
N VAL A 143 -4.36 0.11 0.41
CA VAL A 143 -3.18 -0.77 0.37
C VAL A 143 -3.32 -1.83 1.46
N GLY A 144 -3.30 -3.09 1.07
CA GLY A 144 -3.38 -4.23 1.99
C GLY A 144 -2.14 -4.42 2.86
N ASN A 145 -2.06 -5.56 3.53
CA ASN A 145 -0.98 -5.89 4.45
C ASN A 145 0.27 -6.43 3.73
N THR A 146 1.43 -6.26 4.34
CA THR A 146 2.72 -6.81 3.88
C THR A 146 3.07 -6.40 2.45
N VAL A 147 2.72 -5.15 2.08
CA VAL A 147 2.97 -4.59 0.75
C VAL A 147 4.31 -3.88 0.73
N ILE A 148 5.09 -4.11 -0.34
CA ILE A 148 6.35 -3.40 -0.58
C ILE A 148 6.22 -2.54 -1.83
N LEU A 149 6.33 -1.23 -1.66
CA LEU A 149 6.41 -0.27 -2.75
C LEU A 149 7.85 0.27 -2.81
N ALA A 150 8.58 -0.11 -3.86
CA ALA A 150 9.96 0.35 -4.06
C ALA A 150 9.99 1.84 -4.43
N SER A 151 11.19 2.45 -4.39
CA SER A 151 11.35 3.89 -4.58
C SER A 151 10.69 4.40 -5.86
N TYR A 152 10.07 5.58 -5.75
CA TYR A 152 9.35 6.26 -6.84
C TYR A 152 8.12 5.51 -7.39
N VAL A 153 7.57 4.53 -6.68
CA VAL A 153 6.25 3.99 -7.05
C VAL A 153 5.20 5.06 -6.84
N GLY A 154 4.31 5.23 -7.83
CA GLY A 154 3.18 6.16 -7.77
C GLY A 154 1.85 5.42 -7.92
N LEU A 155 1.00 5.54 -6.92
CA LEU A 155 -0.39 5.10 -6.97
C LEU A 155 -1.28 6.34 -7.21
N SER A 156 -2.00 6.37 -8.33
CA SER A 156 -3.01 7.41 -8.56
C SER A 156 -4.23 7.18 -7.66
N GLY A 157 -5.20 8.10 -7.66
CA GLY A 157 -6.38 7.99 -6.80
C GLY A 157 -7.18 6.69 -6.99
N HIS A 158 -7.84 6.22 -5.93
CA HIS A 158 -8.72 5.04 -5.91
C HIS A 158 -8.07 3.70 -6.28
N VAL A 159 -6.74 3.59 -6.21
CA VAL A 159 -6.04 2.32 -6.44
C VAL A 159 -6.23 1.39 -5.23
N THR A 160 -6.60 0.14 -5.51
CA THR A 160 -6.63 -0.92 -4.49
C THR A 160 -5.46 -1.86 -4.71
N VAL A 161 -4.68 -2.14 -3.65
CA VAL A 161 -3.55 -3.07 -3.67
C VAL A 161 -3.82 -4.20 -2.69
N GLY A 162 -3.88 -5.43 -3.19
CA GLY A 162 -4.06 -6.63 -2.35
C GLY A 162 -2.85 -6.92 -1.44
N ASN A 163 -3.02 -7.86 -0.53
CA ASN A 163 -1.96 -8.25 0.41
C ASN A 163 -0.75 -8.87 -0.31
N ASN A 164 0.43 -8.72 0.29
CA ASN A 164 1.68 -9.34 -0.17
C ASN A 164 2.10 -8.95 -1.60
N VAL A 165 1.69 -7.77 -2.07
CA VAL A 165 2.10 -7.23 -3.36
C VAL A 165 3.48 -6.57 -3.24
N ASN A 166 4.33 -6.82 -4.24
CA ASN A 166 5.60 -6.13 -4.38
C ASN A 166 5.63 -5.33 -5.69
N MET A 167 5.96 -4.04 -5.62
CA MET A 167 6.11 -3.18 -6.80
C MET A 167 7.55 -2.70 -6.91
N GLY A 168 8.16 -2.97 -8.05
CA GLY A 168 9.49 -2.47 -8.41
C GLY A 168 9.50 -0.95 -8.62
N GLY A 169 10.66 -0.35 -8.46
CA GLY A 169 10.83 1.11 -8.50
C GLY A 169 10.32 1.75 -9.79
N MET A 170 9.86 3.00 -9.68
CA MET A 170 9.31 3.80 -10.80
C MET A 170 8.10 3.17 -11.49
N THR A 171 7.39 2.27 -10.83
CA THR A 171 6.10 1.75 -11.32
C THR A 171 5.01 2.77 -11.10
N GLY A 172 4.26 3.08 -12.16
CA GLY A 172 3.09 3.96 -12.10
C GLY A 172 1.78 3.19 -12.26
N VAL A 173 0.88 3.33 -11.31
CA VAL A 173 -0.44 2.67 -11.31
C VAL A 173 -1.53 3.69 -11.57
N HIS A 174 -2.30 3.46 -12.63
CA HIS A 174 -3.38 4.36 -13.05
C HIS A 174 -4.55 4.32 -12.06
N GLN A 175 -5.30 5.42 -12.01
CA GLN A 175 -6.50 5.56 -11.18
C GLN A 175 -7.48 4.39 -11.37
N ASP A 176 -8.16 3.99 -10.29
CA ASP A 176 -9.15 2.91 -10.23
C ASP A 176 -8.61 1.50 -10.59
N VAL A 177 -7.30 1.30 -10.67
CA VAL A 177 -6.72 -0.04 -10.87
C VAL A 177 -6.79 -0.85 -9.58
N GLN A 178 -7.17 -2.10 -9.71
CA GLN A 178 -7.09 -3.11 -8.65
C GLN A 178 -5.90 -4.03 -8.89
N VAL A 179 -4.99 -4.11 -7.91
CA VAL A 179 -3.80 -4.98 -7.98
C VAL A 179 -4.04 -6.21 -7.13
N GLY A 180 -4.11 -7.38 -7.75
CA GLY A 180 -4.38 -8.64 -7.06
C GLY A 180 -3.26 -9.05 -6.11
N GLY A 181 -3.63 -9.67 -4.98
CA GLY A 181 -2.69 -10.09 -3.94
C GLY A 181 -1.59 -11.03 -4.45
N PHE A 182 -0.44 -11.03 -3.78
CA PHE A 182 0.74 -11.83 -4.12
C PHE A 182 1.31 -11.59 -5.52
N SER A 183 0.87 -10.54 -6.22
CA SER A 183 1.44 -10.18 -7.52
C SER A 183 2.77 -9.45 -7.37
N PHE A 184 3.58 -9.50 -8.42
CA PHE A 184 4.83 -8.76 -8.54
C PHE A 184 4.75 -7.87 -9.79
N LEU A 185 4.93 -6.57 -9.58
CA LEU A 185 5.00 -5.59 -10.66
C LEU A 185 6.47 -5.19 -10.84
N SER A 186 7.05 -5.51 -11.99
CA SER A 186 8.44 -5.15 -12.29
C SER A 186 8.64 -3.63 -12.37
N GLY A 187 9.84 -3.18 -12.09
CA GLY A 187 10.16 -1.74 -12.14
C GLY A 187 9.90 -1.11 -13.51
N HIS A 188 9.66 0.21 -13.53
CA HIS A 188 9.33 0.99 -14.73
C HIS A 188 8.04 0.54 -15.47
N SER A 189 7.15 -0.18 -14.79
CA SER A 189 5.90 -0.65 -15.39
C SER A 189 4.83 0.45 -15.38
N ARG A 190 4.08 0.57 -16.48
CA ARG A 190 2.88 1.41 -16.57
C ARG A 190 1.63 0.55 -16.50
N VAL A 191 0.97 0.58 -15.35
CA VAL A 191 -0.16 -0.30 -15.01
C VAL A 191 -1.47 0.45 -15.24
N VAL A 192 -2.22 0.07 -16.28
CA VAL A 192 -3.49 0.73 -16.68
C VAL A 192 -4.70 -0.20 -16.65
N LYS A 193 -4.48 -1.47 -16.38
CA LYS A 193 -5.48 -2.52 -16.15
C LYS A 193 -5.10 -3.31 -14.91
N ASP A 194 -5.97 -4.19 -14.46
CA ASP A 194 -5.82 -4.90 -13.20
C ASP A 194 -4.82 -6.07 -13.33
N PRO A 195 -3.67 -6.05 -12.61
CA PRO A 195 -2.82 -7.24 -12.47
C PRO A 195 -3.56 -8.32 -11.68
N ALA A 196 -3.77 -9.48 -12.28
CA ALA A 196 -4.44 -10.58 -11.59
C ALA A 196 -3.58 -11.11 -10.41
N PRO A 197 -4.19 -11.66 -9.35
CA PRO A 197 -3.48 -12.23 -8.21
C PRO A 197 -2.42 -13.25 -8.64
N TYR A 198 -1.32 -13.30 -7.89
CA TYR A 198 -0.23 -14.29 -8.08
C TYR A 198 0.64 -14.11 -9.33
N MET A 199 0.40 -13.09 -10.14
CA MET A 199 1.09 -12.91 -11.42
C MET A 199 2.26 -11.94 -11.34
N VAL A 200 3.22 -12.13 -12.24
CA VAL A 200 4.27 -11.15 -12.57
C VAL A 200 3.81 -10.34 -13.77
N VAL A 201 3.83 -9.02 -13.63
CA VAL A 201 3.53 -8.10 -14.72
C VAL A 201 4.68 -7.12 -14.93
N GLU A 202 4.95 -6.76 -16.19
CA GLU A 202 6.09 -5.91 -16.55
C GLU A 202 5.81 -5.10 -17.82
N GLY A 203 6.42 -3.92 -17.89
CA GLY A 203 6.60 -3.15 -19.11
C GLY A 203 5.65 -1.98 -19.30
N ASN A 204 5.80 -1.32 -20.48
CA ASN A 204 4.97 -0.22 -20.95
C ASN A 204 4.68 -0.39 -22.45
N PRO A 205 3.50 -0.88 -22.83
CA PRO A 205 2.38 -1.28 -21.96
C PRO A 205 2.70 -2.52 -21.11
N CYS A 206 2.09 -2.58 -19.92
CA CYS A 206 2.29 -3.68 -19.00
C CYS A 206 1.65 -4.98 -19.52
N ARG A 207 2.35 -6.12 -19.39
CA ARG A 207 1.92 -7.45 -19.80
C ARG A 207 2.14 -8.48 -18.70
N CYS A 208 1.34 -9.56 -18.70
CA CYS A 208 1.54 -10.68 -17.79
C CYS A 208 2.60 -11.64 -18.33
N HIS A 209 3.66 -11.89 -17.54
CA HIS A 209 4.77 -12.78 -17.90
C HIS A 209 4.63 -14.19 -17.33
N GLY A 210 3.82 -14.37 -16.29
CA GLY A 210 3.61 -15.68 -15.67
C GLY A 210 3.31 -15.58 -14.18
N PRO A 211 3.21 -16.72 -13.48
CA PRO A 211 3.05 -16.74 -12.05
C PRO A 211 4.28 -16.20 -11.30
N ASN A 212 4.06 -15.50 -10.19
CA ASN A 212 5.08 -15.03 -9.25
C ASN A 212 5.69 -16.19 -8.44
N SER A 213 6.31 -17.16 -9.12
CA SER A 213 6.76 -18.41 -8.50
C SER A 213 7.67 -18.21 -7.29
N ILE A 214 8.59 -17.23 -7.35
CA ILE A 214 9.53 -16.90 -6.27
C ILE A 214 8.78 -16.27 -5.09
N GLY A 215 7.90 -15.31 -5.35
CA GLY A 215 7.10 -14.65 -4.32
C GLY A 215 6.16 -15.64 -3.62
N LEU A 216 5.50 -16.52 -4.38
CA LEU A 216 4.63 -17.54 -3.83
C LEU A 216 5.39 -18.53 -2.92
N GLU A 217 6.58 -18.97 -3.33
CA GLU A 217 7.42 -19.85 -2.49
C GLU A 217 7.85 -19.18 -1.19
N ARG A 218 8.26 -17.91 -1.26
CA ARG A 218 8.65 -17.13 -0.06
C ARG A 218 7.47 -16.88 0.88
N ASN A 219 6.25 -16.81 0.36
CA ASN A 219 5.02 -16.67 1.15
C ASN A 219 4.41 -18.02 1.58
N GLY A 220 5.16 -19.15 1.45
CA GLY A 220 4.77 -20.43 1.99
C GLY A 220 3.77 -21.22 1.14
N PHE A 221 3.47 -20.82 -0.09
CA PHE A 221 2.63 -21.62 -0.98
C PHE A 221 3.31 -22.95 -1.31
N ASP A 222 2.64 -24.05 -1.03
CA ASP A 222 3.16 -25.39 -1.30
C ASP A 222 3.21 -25.70 -2.81
N LYS A 223 3.75 -26.86 -3.16
CA LYS A 223 3.87 -27.28 -4.57
C LYS A 223 2.51 -27.46 -5.25
N ALA A 224 1.49 -27.90 -4.49
CA ALA A 224 0.15 -28.13 -5.04
C ALA A 224 -0.54 -26.80 -5.35
N ALA A 225 -0.52 -25.85 -4.45
CA ALA A 225 -1.05 -24.49 -4.65
C ALA A 225 -0.36 -23.79 -5.85
N ARG A 226 0.98 -23.83 -5.89
CA ARG A 226 1.74 -23.26 -7.01
C ARG A 226 1.43 -23.95 -8.35
N LYS A 227 1.11 -25.23 -8.34
CA LYS A 227 0.68 -25.98 -9.54
C LYS A 227 -0.69 -25.49 -10.01
N ARG A 228 -1.69 -25.37 -9.10
CA ARG A 228 -3.03 -24.83 -9.43
C ARG A 228 -2.95 -23.41 -9.98
N ILE A 229 -2.15 -22.53 -9.37
CA ILE A 229 -1.93 -21.15 -9.88
C ILE A 229 -1.34 -21.19 -11.29
N LYS A 230 -0.38 -22.09 -11.57
CA LYS A 230 0.19 -22.23 -12.91
C LYS A 230 -0.82 -22.77 -13.94
N GLU A 231 -1.74 -23.63 -13.53
CA GLU A 231 -2.84 -24.13 -14.36
C GLU A 231 -3.80 -22.99 -14.71
N MET A 232 -4.25 -22.20 -13.73
CA MET A 232 -5.08 -21.01 -13.96
C MET A 232 -4.40 -20.01 -14.91
N TYR A 233 -3.09 -19.75 -14.73
CA TYR A 233 -2.33 -18.92 -15.66
C TYR A 233 -2.40 -19.45 -17.09
N LYS A 234 -2.22 -20.76 -17.30
CA LYS A 234 -2.27 -21.35 -18.65
C LYS A 234 -3.65 -21.19 -19.28
N ILE A 235 -4.70 -21.41 -18.50
CA ILE A 235 -6.08 -21.28 -18.98
C ILE A 235 -6.37 -19.84 -19.39
N VAL A 236 -6.02 -18.84 -18.58
CA VAL A 236 -6.34 -17.43 -18.86
C VAL A 236 -5.43 -16.82 -19.92
N TYR A 237 -4.12 -17.11 -19.88
CA TYR A 237 -3.13 -16.37 -20.67
C TYR A 237 -2.53 -17.15 -21.85
N ARG A 238 -2.76 -18.48 -21.93
CA ARG A 238 -2.14 -19.35 -22.94
C ARG A 238 -3.14 -20.19 -23.71
N SER A 239 -4.44 -20.03 -23.46
CA SER A 239 -5.50 -20.64 -24.27
C SER A 239 -6.08 -19.64 -25.25
N SER A 240 -6.99 -20.10 -26.10
CA SER A 240 -7.79 -19.27 -27.01
C SER A 240 -9.14 -18.82 -26.40
N LEU A 241 -9.37 -19.11 -25.11
CA LEU A 241 -10.61 -18.78 -24.42
C LEU A 241 -10.69 -17.28 -24.14
N ASN A 242 -11.89 -16.71 -24.23
CA ASN A 242 -12.12 -15.39 -23.66
C ASN A 242 -12.16 -15.46 -22.11
N THR A 243 -12.14 -14.32 -21.43
CA THR A 243 -12.06 -14.27 -19.96
C THR A 243 -13.18 -15.07 -19.29
N THR A 244 -14.44 -14.94 -19.73
CA THR A 244 -15.57 -15.68 -19.16
C THR A 244 -15.40 -17.19 -19.33
N GLN A 245 -15.10 -17.64 -20.54
CA GLN A 245 -14.84 -19.05 -20.82
C GLN A 245 -13.65 -19.60 -20.03
N ALA A 246 -12.59 -18.79 -19.85
CA ALA A 246 -11.44 -19.17 -19.06
C ALA A 246 -11.79 -19.36 -17.59
N LEU A 247 -12.64 -18.51 -17.02
CA LEU A 247 -13.11 -18.67 -15.64
C LEU A 247 -13.98 -19.92 -15.47
N ASP A 248 -14.90 -20.17 -16.39
CA ASP A 248 -15.73 -21.39 -16.39
C ASP A 248 -14.85 -22.66 -16.47
N GLU A 249 -13.81 -22.61 -17.33
CA GLU A 249 -12.84 -23.71 -17.43
C GLU A 249 -12.02 -23.90 -16.17
N ILE A 250 -11.60 -22.81 -15.49
CA ILE A 250 -10.90 -22.89 -14.20
C ILE A 250 -11.79 -23.58 -13.17
N GLU A 251 -13.04 -23.17 -13.02
CA GLU A 251 -13.98 -23.75 -12.05
C GLU A 251 -14.28 -25.23 -12.35
N ARG A 252 -14.22 -25.63 -13.61
CA ARG A 252 -14.45 -27.02 -14.02
C ARG A 252 -13.24 -27.92 -13.82
N SER A 253 -12.01 -27.43 -14.06
CA SER A 253 -10.81 -28.26 -14.23
C SER A 253 -9.73 -28.08 -13.15
N VAL A 254 -9.79 -27.00 -12.37
CA VAL A 254 -8.87 -26.75 -11.28
C VAL A 254 -9.54 -27.07 -9.96
N ASP A 255 -8.87 -27.86 -9.11
CA ASP A 255 -9.38 -28.26 -7.79
C ASP A 255 -9.80 -27.05 -6.94
N GLU A 256 -10.87 -27.21 -6.16
CA GLU A 256 -11.34 -26.19 -5.21
C GLU A 256 -10.25 -25.84 -4.20
N SER A 257 -10.04 -24.52 -4.01
CA SER A 257 -9.02 -24.00 -3.11
C SER A 257 -9.14 -22.49 -2.94
N GLU A 258 -8.57 -21.97 -1.85
CA GLU A 258 -8.60 -20.53 -1.57
C GLU A 258 -7.98 -19.71 -2.70
N GLU A 259 -6.86 -20.16 -3.27
CA GLU A 259 -6.19 -19.45 -4.36
C GLU A 259 -7.00 -19.46 -5.66
N ARG A 260 -7.77 -20.55 -5.95
CA ARG A 260 -8.68 -20.58 -7.10
C ARG A 260 -9.81 -19.56 -6.91
N ASP A 261 -10.46 -19.61 -5.76
CA ASP A 261 -11.61 -18.77 -5.48
C ASP A 261 -11.21 -17.29 -5.41
N HIS A 262 -10.05 -16.97 -4.83
CA HIS A 262 -9.50 -15.62 -4.84
C HIS A 262 -9.20 -15.13 -6.27
N PHE A 263 -8.57 -15.96 -7.10
CA PHE A 263 -8.26 -15.60 -8.48
C PHE A 263 -9.52 -15.37 -9.30
N VAL A 264 -10.45 -16.30 -9.25
CA VAL A 264 -11.72 -16.24 -10.01
C VAL A 264 -12.56 -15.03 -9.54
N GLY A 265 -12.69 -14.84 -8.23
CA GLY A 265 -13.42 -13.71 -7.65
C GLY A 265 -12.84 -12.36 -8.07
N PHE A 266 -11.51 -12.21 -8.02
CA PHE A 266 -10.83 -11.01 -8.48
C PHE A 266 -11.09 -10.71 -9.97
N VAL A 267 -10.91 -11.71 -10.84
CA VAL A 267 -11.08 -11.52 -12.29
C VAL A 267 -12.53 -11.19 -12.66
N ARG A 268 -13.51 -11.76 -11.96
CA ARG A 268 -14.95 -11.44 -12.14
C ARG A 268 -15.30 -10.01 -11.74
N GLN A 269 -14.67 -9.50 -10.69
CA GLN A 269 -14.92 -8.15 -10.17
C GLN A 269 -14.15 -7.07 -10.91
N SER A 270 -13.16 -7.43 -11.72
CA SER A 270 -12.34 -6.49 -12.47
C SER A 270 -13.15 -5.68 -13.47
N VAL A 271 -13.34 -4.40 -13.20
CA VAL A 271 -14.07 -3.46 -14.07
C VAL A 271 -13.19 -3.00 -15.24
N ARG A 272 -11.91 -2.79 -14.99
CA ARG A 272 -10.93 -2.34 -16.02
C ARG A 272 -10.46 -3.48 -16.93
N GLY A 273 -10.77 -4.71 -16.59
CA GLY A 273 -10.22 -5.91 -17.20
C GLY A 273 -8.79 -6.18 -16.76
N ILE A 274 -8.41 -7.45 -16.75
CA ILE A 274 -7.07 -7.86 -16.34
C ILE A 274 -6.01 -7.54 -17.40
N ILE A 275 -4.76 -7.35 -16.96
CA ILE A 275 -3.58 -7.28 -17.85
C ILE A 275 -3.44 -8.62 -18.57
N GLN A 276 -3.24 -8.59 -19.88
CA GLN A 276 -3.03 -9.75 -20.73
C GLN A 276 -1.54 -10.01 -20.97
#